data_0c175b5ee132f3149f0f4cbed3ffd113
#
_entry.id   0c175b5ee132f3149f0f4cbed3ffd113
#
_cell.length_a   1.000
_cell.length_b   1.000
_cell.length_c   1.000
_cell.angle_alpha   90.00
_cell.angle_beta   90.00
_cell.angle_gamma   90.00
#
_symmetry.space_group_name_H-M   'P 1'
#
loop_
_entity.id
_entity.type
_entity.pdbx_description
1 polymer ?
#
loop_
_entity_poly.entity_id
_entity_poly.type
_entity_poly.pdbx_seq_one_letter_code
_entity_poly.pdbx_strand_id
1 'polypeptide(L)'
;MADGFKKYILMHKELSVARVVLDEATGLITAVNAVDNAEHLPLGVNVRKGVVDRAALNEWWMGRAIPASRAGLRHALEELNIATPQKLLEKCLGLSLSDQYWICPQDSGLRWKEVNFFEHPFSGDVGEVLFGGAAGEMPDLMSPDNTSDGWLRKKWVIMDGERCLVKGGSGAIQQEPYNEVIASGIMEKLGIPHVEYMLQIRDCALPGFVDSKNEEKTERN
;
A
#
# COMPACT_ATOMS: atom_id res chain seq x y z
N MET A 1 -11.56 -30.64 -5.01
CA MET A 1 -10.51 -29.73 -5.49
C MET A 1 -11.03 -28.36 -5.19
N ALA A 2 -10.34 -27.58 -4.34
CA ALA A 2 -10.74 -26.20 -4.11
C ALA A 2 -10.60 -25.47 -5.43
N ASP A 3 -11.68 -24.78 -5.88
CA ASP A 3 -11.60 -23.89 -7.01
C ASP A 3 -10.50 -22.87 -6.70
N GLY A 4 -9.50 -22.72 -7.54
CA GLY A 4 -8.36 -21.81 -7.34
C GLY A 4 -8.77 -20.33 -7.43
N PHE A 5 -9.98 -19.98 -7.00
CA PHE A 5 -10.58 -18.66 -7.05
C PHE A 5 -11.23 -18.28 -5.74
N LYS A 6 -11.00 -17.04 -5.32
CA LYS A 6 -11.61 -16.44 -4.12
C LYS A 6 -12.52 -15.28 -4.47
N LYS A 7 -13.62 -15.17 -3.75
CA LYS A 7 -14.62 -14.12 -3.93
C LYS A 7 -14.42 -13.01 -2.90
N TYR A 8 -14.38 -11.78 -3.40
CA TYR A 8 -14.25 -10.58 -2.59
C TYR A 8 -15.29 -9.54 -3.00
N ILE A 9 -15.51 -8.60 -2.12
CA ILE A 9 -16.22 -7.36 -2.40
C ILE A 9 -15.17 -6.26 -2.43
N LEU A 10 -15.02 -5.56 -3.57
CA LEU A 10 -14.28 -4.30 -3.61
C LEU A 10 -15.08 -3.27 -2.82
N MET A 11 -14.44 -2.65 -1.86
CA MET A 11 -15.01 -1.69 -0.95
C MET A 11 -14.35 -0.31 -1.12
N HIS A 12 -15.11 0.74 -0.88
CA HIS A 12 -14.62 2.10 -0.64
C HIS A 12 -15.10 2.54 0.74
N LYS A 13 -14.22 2.51 1.75
CA LYS A 13 -14.61 2.54 3.17
C LYS A 13 -15.66 1.45 3.46
N GLU A 14 -16.83 1.86 3.96
CA GLU A 14 -17.94 0.95 4.29
C GLU A 14 -18.86 0.64 3.10
N LEU A 15 -18.64 1.28 1.93
CA LEU A 15 -19.49 1.10 0.75
C LEU A 15 -19.00 -0.06 -0.12
N SER A 16 -19.91 -0.99 -0.43
CA SER A 16 -19.67 -2.04 -1.43
C SER A 16 -19.66 -1.42 -2.82
N VAL A 17 -18.58 -1.62 -3.58
CA VAL A 17 -18.41 -1.07 -4.93
C VAL A 17 -18.69 -2.10 -6.01
N ALA A 18 -18.06 -3.27 -5.92
CA ALA A 18 -18.21 -4.34 -6.88
C ALA A 18 -17.85 -5.70 -6.29
N ARG A 19 -18.45 -6.78 -6.81
CA ARG A 19 -18.13 -8.16 -6.44
C ARG A 19 -17.13 -8.74 -7.40
N VAL A 20 -15.93 -9.03 -6.90
CA VAL A 20 -14.79 -9.46 -7.71
C VAL A 20 -14.34 -10.87 -7.37
N VAL A 21 -13.70 -11.52 -8.32
CA VAL A 21 -13.09 -12.84 -8.15
C VAL A 21 -11.60 -12.71 -8.41
N LEU A 22 -10.79 -13.15 -7.45
CA LEU A 22 -9.33 -13.20 -7.56
C LEU A 22 -8.88 -14.64 -7.79
N ASP A 23 -7.89 -14.79 -8.65
CA ASP A 23 -7.14 -16.03 -8.83
C ASP A 23 -6.22 -16.26 -7.62
N GLU A 24 -6.30 -17.43 -7.00
CA GLU A 24 -5.53 -17.76 -5.80
C GLU A 24 -4.02 -17.85 -6.04
N ALA A 25 -3.60 -18.25 -7.24
CA ALA A 25 -2.17 -18.39 -7.54
C ALA A 25 -1.50 -17.04 -7.78
N THR A 26 -2.19 -16.13 -8.48
CA THR A 26 -1.62 -14.86 -8.95
C THR A 26 -2.06 -13.64 -8.13
N GLY A 27 -3.21 -13.70 -7.45
CA GLY A 27 -3.82 -12.54 -6.78
C GLY A 27 -4.46 -11.52 -7.74
N LEU A 28 -4.70 -11.90 -9.01
CA LEU A 28 -5.27 -11.03 -10.04
C LEU A 28 -6.79 -11.09 -10.06
N ILE A 29 -7.45 -9.97 -10.42
CA ILE A 29 -8.90 -9.94 -10.64
C ILE A 29 -9.23 -10.58 -11.98
N THR A 30 -9.92 -11.73 -11.94
CA THR A 30 -10.28 -12.52 -13.10
C THR A 30 -11.72 -12.30 -13.55
N ALA A 31 -12.62 -11.92 -12.63
CA ALA A 31 -14.01 -11.63 -12.96
C ALA A 31 -14.57 -10.51 -12.08
N VAL A 32 -15.60 -9.82 -12.60
CA VAL A 32 -16.48 -8.90 -11.87
C VAL A 32 -17.90 -9.42 -12.04
N ASN A 33 -18.48 -9.90 -10.95
CA ASN A 33 -19.79 -10.57 -10.96
C ASN A 33 -20.96 -9.58 -10.85
N ALA A 34 -20.75 -8.46 -10.16
CA ALA A 34 -21.75 -7.41 -9.99
C ALA A 34 -21.08 -6.07 -9.67
N VAL A 35 -21.78 -4.98 -9.89
CA VAL A 35 -21.42 -3.62 -9.48
C VAL A 35 -22.54 -3.11 -8.60
N ASP A 36 -22.19 -2.77 -7.37
CA ASP A 36 -23.15 -2.29 -6.39
C ASP A 36 -23.24 -0.75 -6.41
N ASN A 37 -22.09 -0.05 -6.54
CA ASN A 37 -22.00 1.42 -6.58
C ASN A 37 -20.97 1.85 -7.64
N ALA A 38 -21.45 2.13 -8.86
CA ALA A 38 -20.58 2.45 -10.01
C ALA A 38 -19.85 3.79 -9.87
N GLU A 39 -20.42 4.76 -9.15
CA GLU A 39 -19.83 6.06 -8.87
C GLU A 39 -18.62 6.00 -7.94
N HIS A 40 -18.46 4.89 -7.22
CA HIS A 40 -17.33 4.61 -6.35
C HIS A 40 -16.30 3.69 -6.98
N LEU A 41 -16.41 3.39 -8.28
CA LEU A 41 -15.33 2.66 -8.97
C LEU A 41 -14.05 3.51 -8.98
N PRO A 42 -12.88 2.87 -8.94
CA PRO A 42 -11.60 3.58 -9.04
C PRO A 42 -11.51 4.43 -10.30
N LEU A 43 -10.80 5.55 -10.21
CA LEU A 43 -10.60 6.45 -11.33
C LEU A 43 -10.01 5.70 -12.54
N GLY A 44 -10.61 5.92 -13.72
CA GLY A 44 -10.22 5.24 -14.97
C GLY A 44 -10.95 3.92 -15.23
N VAL A 45 -11.66 3.37 -14.23
CA VAL A 45 -12.49 2.17 -14.43
C VAL A 45 -13.90 2.57 -14.85
N ASN A 46 -14.28 2.19 -16.05
CA ASN A 46 -15.56 2.60 -16.64
C ASN A 46 -16.58 1.47 -16.64
N VAL A 47 -17.86 1.85 -16.64
CA VAL A 47 -19.00 0.96 -16.86
C VAL A 47 -19.57 1.27 -18.25
N ARG A 48 -19.68 0.27 -19.12
CA ARG A 48 -20.33 0.39 -20.43
C ARG A 48 -21.47 -0.62 -20.52
N LYS A 49 -22.68 -0.13 -20.76
CA LYS A 49 -23.90 -0.99 -20.85
C LYS A 49 -24.08 -1.92 -19.65
N GLY A 50 -23.80 -1.42 -18.44
CA GLY A 50 -23.92 -2.19 -17.21
C GLY A 50 -22.76 -3.17 -16.92
N VAL A 51 -21.73 -3.21 -17.78
CA VAL A 51 -20.56 -4.07 -17.61
C VAL A 51 -19.34 -3.22 -17.28
N VAL A 52 -18.66 -3.58 -16.17
CA VAL A 52 -17.39 -2.95 -15.79
C VAL A 52 -16.27 -3.39 -16.74
N ASP A 53 -15.40 -2.46 -17.06
CA ASP A 53 -14.12 -2.78 -17.71
C ASP A 53 -13.24 -3.54 -16.70
N ARG A 54 -13.33 -4.87 -16.73
CA ARG A 54 -12.55 -5.76 -15.88
C ARG A 54 -11.04 -5.58 -16.11
N ALA A 55 -10.62 -5.31 -17.34
CA ALA A 55 -9.20 -5.16 -17.64
C ALA A 55 -8.64 -3.90 -16.94
N ALA A 56 -9.36 -2.77 -17.04
CA ALA A 56 -9.00 -1.53 -16.35
C ALA A 56 -9.04 -1.71 -14.82
N LEU A 57 -10.03 -2.42 -14.28
CA LEU A 57 -10.09 -2.71 -12.84
C LEU A 57 -8.91 -3.58 -12.38
N ASN A 58 -8.53 -4.59 -13.14
CA ASN A 58 -7.38 -5.43 -12.82
C ASN A 58 -6.05 -4.66 -12.97
N GLU A 59 -5.93 -3.77 -13.95
CA GLU A 59 -4.77 -2.89 -14.10
C GLU A 59 -4.62 -1.95 -12.90
N TRP A 60 -5.71 -1.33 -12.47
CA TRP A 60 -5.73 -0.52 -11.24
C TRP A 60 -5.33 -1.35 -10.02
N TRP A 61 -5.87 -2.56 -9.87
CA TRP A 61 -5.51 -3.47 -8.78
C TRP A 61 -4.03 -3.84 -8.78
N MET A 62 -3.48 -4.21 -9.94
CA MET A 62 -2.06 -4.51 -10.09
C MET A 62 -1.17 -3.30 -9.77
N GLY A 63 -1.60 -2.10 -10.18
CA GLY A 63 -0.89 -0.85 -9.93
C GLY A 63 -0.82 -0.46 -8.44
N ARG A 64 -1.65 -1.06 -7.58
CA ARG A 64 -1.58 -0.86 -6.12
C ARG A 64 -0.47 -1.68 -5.46
N ALA A 65 -0.05 -2.77 -6.07
CA ALA A 65 1.03 -3.59 -5.53
C ALA A 65 2.38 -2.90 -5.64
N ILE A 66 3.33 -3.31 -4.82
CA ILE A 66 4.71 -2.81 -4.87
C ILE A 66 5.24 -2.98 -6.30
N PRO A 67 5.78 -1.91 -6.93
CA PRO A 67 6.30 -1.99 -8.28
C PRO A 67 7.44 -3.02 -8.40
N ALA A 68 7.45 -3.80 -9.49
CA ALA A 68 8.50 -4.79 -9.74
C ALA A 68 9.92 -4.18 -9.81
N SER A 69 10.01 -2.88 -10.12
CA SER A 69 11.26 -2.12 -10.15
C SER A 69 11.79 -1.73 -8.78
N ARG A 70 11.02 -1.95 -7.69
CA ARG A 70 11.46 -1.60 -6.33
C ARG A 70 12.71 -2.36 -5.94
N ALA A 71 13.72 -1.62 -5.47
CA ALA A 71 14.95 -2.20 -4.96
C ALA A 71 14.67 -3.14 -3.77
N GLY A 72 15.16 -4.39 -3.84
CA GLY A 72 15.00 -5.39 -2.79
C GLY A 72 13.69 -6.18 -2.80
N LEU A 73 12.72 -5.86 -3.68
CA LEU A 73 11.41 -6.54 -3.71
C LEU A 73 11.53 -8.05 -3.91
N ARG A 74 12.37 -8.49 -4.86
CA ARG A 74 12.53 -9.92 -5.13
C ARG A 74 13.01 -10.67 -3.89
N HIS A 75 14.03 -10.17 -3.22
CA HIS A 75 14.52 -10.74 -1.97
C HIS A 75 13.43 -10.74 -0.89
N ALA A 76 12.68 -9.65 -0.76
CA ALA A 76 11.59 -9.57 0.21
C ALA A 76 10.49 -10.61 -0.05
N LEU A 77 10.11 -10.85 -1.30
CA LEU A 77 9.13 -11.87 -1.64
C LEU A 77 9.63 -13.30 -1.33
N GLU A 78 10.92 -13.56 -1.59
CA GLU A 78 11.56 -14.83 -1.25
C GLU A 78 11.56 -15.04 0.28
N GLU A 79 11.99 -14.06 1.08
CA GLU A 79 12.00 -14.08 2.54
C GLU A 79 10.61 -14.27 3.15
N LEU A 80 9.60 -13.59 2.60
CA LEU A 80 8.21 -13.70 3.04
C LEU A 80 7.49 -14.94 2.51
N ASN A 81 8.15 -15.75 1.67
CA ASN A 81 7.56 -16.91 0.98
C ASN A 81 6.28 -16.55 0.22
N ILE A 82 6.30 -15.43 -0.49
CA ILE A 82 5.18 -14.90 -1.30
C ILE A 82 5.56 -14.92 -2.78
N ALA A 83 4.70 -15.49 -3.62
CA ALA A 83 5.00 -15.70 -5.03
C ALA A 83 5.02 -14.40 -5.86
N THR A 84 4.14 -13.45 -5.56
CA THR A 84 3.97 -12.21 -6.35
C THR A 84 3.62 -11.01 -5.47
N PRO A 85 3.93 -9.76 -5.90
CA PRO A 85 3.49 -8.55 -5.18
C PRO A 85 1.96 -8.48 -5.04
N GLN A 86 1.20 -9.00 -6.02
CA GLN A 86 -0.25 -9.04 -5.99
C GLN A 86 -0.79 -10.00 -4.91
N LYS A 87 -0.05 -11.09 -4.64
CA LYS A 87 -0.38 -11.97 -3.50
C LYS A 87 -0.10 -11.28 -2.18
N LEU A 88 0.96 -10.47 -2.09
CA LEU A 88 1.25 -9.67 -0.91
C LEU A 88 0.15 -8.61 -0.69
N LEU A 89 -0.29 -7.94 -1.77
CA LEU A 89 -1.42 -7.01 -1.77
C LEU A 89 -2.73 -7.69 -1.29
N GLU A 90 -3.05 -8.90 -1.77
CA GLU A 90 -4.22 -9.67 -1.31
C GLU A 90 -4.17 -9.95 0.19
N LYS A 91 -2.98 -10.28 0.73
CA LYS A 91 -2.79 -10.61 2.15
C LYS A 91 -3.10 -9.45 3.09
N CYS A 92 -2.87 -8.21 2.68
CA CYS A 92 -3.28 -7.03 3.43
C CYS A 92 -4.64 -6.47 2.99
N LEU A 93 -5.47 -7.28 2.32
CA LEU A 93 -6.80 -6.89 1.83
C LEU A 93 -6.78 -5.67 0.89
N GLY A 94 -5.65 -5.37 0.27
CA GLY A 94 -5.44 -4.18 -0.54
C GLY A 94 -5.50 -2.86 0.22
N LEU A 95 -5.47 -2.89 1.55
CA LEU A 95 -5.47 -1.71 2.40
C LEU A 95 -4.25 -0.82 2.14
N SER A 96 -4.44 0.49 2.19
CA SER A 96 -3.42 1.49 1.90
C SER A 96 -3.54 2.69 2.84
N LEU A 97 -2.47 3.46 2.96
CA LEU A 97 -2.50 4.81 3.53
C LEU A 97 -2.62 5.91 2.45
N SER A 98 -2.72 5.51 1.16
CA SER A 98 -2.85 6.45 0.04
C SER A 98 -4.30 6.68 -0.39
N ASP A 99 -5.19 5.74 -0.10
CA ASP A 99 -6.61 5.81 -0.42
C ASP A 99 -7.44 4.90 0.51
N GLN A 100 -8.73 4.80 0.28
CA GLN A 100 -9.68 4.12 1.16
C GLN A 100 -10.35 2.92 0.47
N TYR A 101 -9.72 2.39 -0.59
CA TYR A 101 -10.15 1.16 -1.24
C TYR A 101 -9.53 -0.06 -0.57
N TRP A 102 -10.33 -1.14 -0.51
CA TRP A 102 -9.89 -2.44 0.00
C TRP A 102 -10.79 -3.56 -0.52
N ILE A 103 -10.38 -4.81 -0.30
CA ILE A 103 -11.18 -5.98 -0.63
C ILE A 103 -11.61 -6.71 0.63
N CYS A 104 -12.91 -6.92 0.78
CA CYS A 104 -13.50 -7.68 1.86
C CYS A 104 -13.76 -9.11 1.38
N PRO A 105 -13.23 -10.16 2.04
CA PRO A 105 -13.65 -11.53 1.74
C PRO A 105 -15.17 -11.65 1.88
N GLN A 106 -15.85 -12.25 0.90
CA GLN A 106 -17.31 -12.18 0.75
C GLN A 106 -18.07 -12.60 2.02
N ASP A 107 -17.54 -13.56 2.76
CA ASP A 107 -18.22 -14.16 3.91
C ASP A 107 -17.58 -13.80 5.26
N SER A 108 -16.68 -12.82 5.30
CA SER A 108 -15.91 -12.48 6.50
C SER A 108 -16.65 -11.57 7.49
N GLY A 109 -17.58 -10.74 7.00
CA GLY A 109 -18.25 -9.73 7.80
C GLY A 109 -17.37 -8.59 8.30
N LEU A 110 -16.11 -8.48 7.79
CA LEU A 110 -15.18 -7.42 8.16
C LEU A 110 -15.71 -6.06 7.73
N ARG A 111 -15.39 -5.04 8.52
CA ARG A 111 -15.78 -3.64 8.26
C ARG A 111 -14.54 -2.75 8.21
N TRP A 112 -14.59 -1.70 7.39
CA TRP A 112 -13.53 -0.72 7.25
C TRP A 112 -12.99 -0.22 8.59
N LYS A 113 -13.89 0.19 9.48
CA LYS A 113 -13.55 0.70 10.81
C LYS A 113 -12.81 -0.30 11.72
N GLU A 114 -12.70 -1.56 11.33
CA GLU A 114 -12.03 -2.60 12.10
C GLU A 114 -10.64 -2.93 11.56
N VAL A 115 -10.36 -2.55 10.30
CA VAL A 115 -9.16 -3.03 9.60
C VAL A 115 -8.29 -1.93 8.98
N ASN A 116 -8.81 -0.69 8.85
CA ASN A 116 -8.10 0.37 8.16
C ASN A 116 -6.80 0.79 8.88
N PHE A 117 -5.78 1.14 8.10
CA PHE A 117 -4.48 1.57 8.64
C PHE A 117 -4.44 3.04 9.10
N PHE A 118 -5.50 3.82 8.85
CA PHE A 118 -5.59 5.20 9.33
C PHE A 118 -5.85 5.29 10.82
N GLU A 119 -6.62 4.36 11.37
CA GLU A 119 -7.05 4.35 12.77
C GLU A 119 -6.38 3.24 13.58
N HIS A 120 -5.95 2.16 12.93
CA HIS A 120 -5.37 0.99 13.59
C HIS A 120 -3.85 0.90 13.41
N PRO A 121 -3.15 0.27 14.35
CA PRO A 121 -1.75 -0.10 14.17
C PRO A 121 -1.62 -1.12 13.02
N PHE A 122 -0.44 -1.19 12.44
CA PHE A 122 -0.09 -2.12 11.38
C PHE A 122 1.27 -2.76 11.65
N SER A 123 1.54 -3.91 11.01
CA SER A 123 2.82 -4.59 11.12
C SER A 123 3.93 -3.87 10.36
N GLY A 124 5.11 -3.81 10.97
CA GLY A 124 6.35 -3.36 10.33
C GLY A 124 7.14 -4.47 9.64
N ASP A 125 6.72 -5.75 9.75
CA ASP A 125 7.51 -6.91 9.29
C ASP A 125 7.85 -6.83 7.81
N VAL A 126 6.87 -6.52 6.96
CA VAL A 126 7.07 -6.35 5.51
C VAL A 126 8.06 -5.22 5.23
N GLY A 127 7.90 -4.08 5.93
CA GLY A 127 8.77 -2.93 5.79
C GLY A 127 10.22 -3.24 6.18
N GLU A 128 10.44 -3.99 7.26
CA GLU A 128 11.79 -4.40 7.66
C GLU A 128 12.45 -5.28 6.60
N VAL A 129 11.73 -6.24 6.05
CA VAL A 129 12.25 -7.12 4.98
C VAL A 129 12.53 -6.32 3.69
N LEU A 130 11.67 -5.38 3.32
CA LEU A 130 11.90 -4.46 2.18
C LEU A 130 13.12 -3.57 2.37
N PHE A 131 13.50 -3.28 3.62
CA PHE A 131 14.74 -2.57 3.95
C PHE A 131 15.98 -3.47 4.05
N GLY A 132 15.83 -4.79 3.82
CA GLY A 132 16.92 -5.77 3.81
C GLY A 132 17.11 -6.50 5.14
N GLY A 133 16.15 -6.40 6.04
CA GLY A 133 16.06 -7.26 7.22
C GLY A 133 15.62 -8.68 6.86
N ALA A 134 15.75 -9.61 7.79
CA ALA A 134 15.21 -10.97 7.65
C ALA A 134 13.75 -11.02 8.10
N ALA A 135 12.95 -11.89 7.48
CA ALA A 135 11.61 -12.18 7.97
C ALA A 135 11.69 -12.96 9.29
N GLY A 136 10.76 -12.68 10.21
CA GLY A 136 10.53 -13.52 11.37
C GLY A 136 9.95 -14.89 10.96
N GLU A 137 9.85 -15.81 11.92
CA GLU A 137 9.27 -17.16 11.66
C GLU A 137 7.81 -17.08 11.16
N MET A 138 7.04 -16.11 11.61
CA MET A 138 5.65 -15.89 11.22
C MET A 138 5.39 -14.39 11.01
N PRO A 139 5.82 -13.81 9.86
CA PRO A 139 5.65 -12.40 9.62
C PRO A 139 4.17 -12.03 9.46
N ASP A 140 3.76 -10.95 10.11
CA ASP A 140 2.44 -10.38 9.91
C ASP A 140 2.44 -9.51 8.64
N LEU A 141 1.62 -9.91 7.67
CA LEU A 141 1.53 -9.27 6.36
C LEU A 141 0.49 -8.13 6.31
N MET A 142 -0.16 -7.79 7.42
CA MET A 142 -1.08 -6.66 7.52
C MET A 142 -0.29 -5.34 7.64
N SER A 143 0.19 -4.88 6.49
CA SER A 143 1.09 -3.72 6.40
C SER A 143 0.74 -2.82 5.22
N PRO A 144 0.74 -1.47 5.40
CA PRO A 144 0.58 -0.52 4.31
C PRO A 144 1.77 -0.52 3.33
N ASP A 145 2.89 -1.16 3.69
CA ASP A 145 4.05 -1.30 2.82
C ASP A 145 3.73 -2.09 1.54
N ASN A 146 2.73 -2.97 1.60
CA ASN A 146 2.26 -3.78 0.47
C ASN A 146 1.67 -2.94 -0.68
N THR A 147 1.30 -1.70 -0.42
CA THR A 147 0.66 -0.77 -1.37
C THR A 147 1.49 0.49 -1.63
N SER A 148 2.73 0.53 -1.16
CA SER A 148 3.58 1.71 -1.36
C SER A 148 4.18 1.75 -2.77
N ASP A 149 4.07 2.88 -3.49
CA ASP A 149 4.59 3.07 -4.84
C ASP A 149 6.05 3.59 -4.86
N GLY A 150 6.70 3.57 -6.02
CA GLY A 150 8.05 4.08 -6.29
C GLY A 150 9.17 3.05 -6.10
N TRP A 151 10.36 3.33 -6.64
CA TRP A 151 11.48 2.36 -6.73
C TRP A 151 12.46 2.38 -5.54
N LEU A 152 12.53 3.48 -4.78
CA LEU A 152 13.35 3.56 -3.58
C LEU A 152 12.81 2.65 -2.48
N ARG A 153 13.69 2.11 -1.67
CA ARG A 153 13.29 1.41 -0.44
C ARG A 153 12.50 2.36 0.45
N LYS A 154 11.38 1.90 0.95
CA LYS A 154 10.56 2.65 1.89
C LYS A 154 9.75 1.71 2.76
N LYS A 155 9.37 2.21 3.94
CA LYS A 155 8.49 1.52 4.86
C LYS A 155 7.70 2.50 5.69
N TRP A 156 6.50 2.10 6.07
CA TRP A 156 5.70 2.81 7.03
C TRP A 156 6.07 2.42 8.45
N VAL A 157 6.06 3.38 9.35
CA VAL A 157 6.27 3.18 10.79
C VAL A 157 5.29 4.07 11.56
N ILE A 158 5.01 3.70 12.81
CA ILE A 158 4.30 4.57 13.74
C ILE A 158 5.34 5.10 14.75
N MET A 159 5.52 6.42 14.77
CA MET A 159 6.44 7.12 15.67
C MET A 159 5.65 8.16 16.45
N ASP A 160 5.69 8.09 17.76
CA ASP A 160 4.96 9.00 18.66
C ASP A 160 3.44 9.11 18.35
N GLY A 161 2.87 8.02 17.84
CA GLY A 161 1.46 7.95 17.44
C GLY A 161 1.17 8.43 16.02
N GLU A 162 2.15 8.99 15.32
CA GLU A 162 2.03 9.45 13.94
C GLU A 162 2.50 8.39 12.93
N ARG A 163 1.87 8.36 11.76
CA ARG A 163 2.21 7.47 10.65
C ARG A 163 3.25 8.13 9.77
N CYS A 164 4.47 7.60 9.82
CA CYS A 164 5.62 8.15 9.13
C CYS A 164 6.10 7.22 8.02
N LEU A 165 6.40 7.77 6.85
CA LEU A 165 7.00 7.03 5.74
C LEU A 165 8.53 7.21 5.77
N VAL A 166 9.25 6.16 6.14
CA VAL A 166 10.72 6.13 6.07
C VAL A 166 11.12 5.76 4.65
N LYS A 167 11.95 6.59 4.02
CA LYS A 167 12.49 6.36 2.68
C LYS A 167 14.02 6.21 2.76
N GLY A 168 14.56 5.24 2.06
CA GLY A 168 16.00 5.08 1.87
C GLY A 168 16.49 5.82 0.64
N GLY A 169 17.78 6.07 0.58
CA GLY A 169 18.40 6.58 -0.64
C GLY A 169 18.81 5.46 -1.59
N SER A 170 19.47 5.83 -2.69
CA SER A 170 20.00 4.94 -3.70
C SER A 170 21.50 5.08 -3.87
N GLY A 171 22.13 4.04 -4.41
CA GLY A 171 23.57 4.03 -4.66
C GLY A 171 24.43 4.21 -3.39
N ALA A 172 25.71 4.50 -3.58
CA ALA A 172 26.66 4.63 -2.47
C ALA A 172 26.55 5.96 -1.72
N ILE A 173 26.04 7.00 -2.38
CA ILE A 173 26.01 8.38 -1.82
C ILE A 173 24.71 8.64 -1.02
N GLN A 174 23.65 7.88 -1.28
CA GLN A 174 22.37 8.03 -0.59
C GLN A 174 21.86 9.49 -0.55
N GLN A 175 21.91 10.18 -1.70
CA GLN A 175 21.69 11.63 -1.78
C GLN A 175 20.22 12.04 -1.61
N GLU A 176 19.28 11.20 -2.01
CA GLU A 176 17.85 11.53 -2.04
C GLU A 176 17.31 11.97 -0.67
N PRO A 177 17.61 11.30 0.47
CA PRO A 177 17.21 11.75 1.80
C PRO A 177 17.63 13.18 2.12
N TYR A 178 18.86 13.55 1.78
CA TYR A 178 19.38 14.89 2.03
C TYR A 178 18.65 15.95 1.19
N ASN A 179 18.38 15.64 -0.08
CA ASN A 179 17.66 16.54 -0.98
C ASN A 179 16.23 16.83 -0.48
N GLU A 180 15.53 15.81 0.03
CA GLU A 180 14.17 15.97 0.58
C GLU A 180 14.18 16.87 1.82
N VAL A 181 15.12 16.67 2.74
CA VAL A 181 15.24 17.52 3.95
C VAL A 181 15.60 18.97 3.59
N ILE A 182 16.51 19.16 2.64
CA ILE A 182 16.87 20.52 2.16
C ILE A 182 15.65 21.18 1.51
N ALA A 183 14.93 20.46 0.65
CA ALA A 183 13.73 20.97 0.01
C ALA A 183 12.66 21.35 1.04
N SER A 184 12.41 20.50 2.02
CA SER A 184 11.47 20.76 3.13
C SER A 184 11.86 22.04 3.88
N GLY A 185 13.13 22.20 4.27
CA GLY A 185 13.59 23.41 4.96
C GLY A 185 13.51 24.70 4.12
N ILE A 186 13.64 24.59 2.79
CA ILE A 186 13.42 25.72 1.88
C ILE A 186 11.92 26.07 1.84
N MET A 187 11.05 25.07 1.69
CA MET A 187 9.59 25.25 1.64
C MET A 187 9.08 25.89 2.93
N GLU A 188 9.58 25.45 4.09
CA GLU A 188 9.27 26.06 5.40
C GLU A 188 9.61 27.55 5.42
N LYS A 189 10.84 27.92 5.01
CA LYS A 189 11.27 29.32 4.97
C LYS A 189 10.47 30.18 4.01
N LEU A 190 9.94 29.59 2.94
CA LEU A 190 9.08 30.27 1.98
C LEU A 190 7.61 30.33 2.40
N GLY A 191 7.23 29.71 3.51
CA GLY A 191 5.85 29.61 3.97
C GLY A 191 4.96 28.78 3.03
N ILE A 192 5.53 27.83 2.28
CA ILE A 192 4.81 26.97 1.36
C ILE A 192 4.39 25.68 2.10
N PRO A 193 3.10 25.31 2.10
CA PRO A 193 2.65 24.06 2.70
C PRO A 193 3.40 22.87 2.06
N HIS A 194 3.99 22.03 2.89
CA HIS A 194 4.76 20.86 2.46
C HIS A 194 4.74 19.78 3.53
N VAL A 195 5.24 18.62 3.17
CA VAL A 195 5.52 17.54 4.11
C VAL A 195 6.85 17.83 4.81
N GLU A 196 6.88 17.69 6.12
CA GLU A 196 8.10 17.84 6.90
C GLU A 196 8.98 16.60 6.78
N TYR A 197 10.28 16.80 6.50
CA TYR A 197 11.26 15.73 6.39
C TYR A 197 12.35 15.86 7.44
N MET A 198 12.65 14.74 8.10
CA MET A 198 13.74 14.64 9.09
C MET A 198 14.71 13.54 8.68
N LEU A 199 16.02 13.78 8.91
CA LEU A 199 17.02 12.73 8.75
C LEU A 199 16.98 11.79 9.97
N GLN A 200 16.86 10.49 9.72
CA GLN A 200 17.05 9.46 10.72
C GLN A 200 18.29 8.64 10.38
N ILE A 201 19.25 8.62 11.29
CA ILE A 201 20.46 7.79 11.19
C ILE A 201 20.16 6.48 11.91
N ARG A 202 20.25 5.36 11.20
CA ARG A 202 20.21 4.02 11.80
C ARG A 202 21.63 3.53 12.05
N ASP A 203 21.83 2.81 13.16
CA ASP A 203 23.13 2.25 13.59
C ASP A 203 23.72 1.19 12.63
N CYS A 204 23.03 0.81 11.58
CA CYS A 204 23.53 -0.07 10.53
C CYS A 204 23.36 0.52 9.15
N ALA A 205 24.39 1.23 8.72
CA ALA A 205 24.89 1.37 7.35
C ALA A 205 24.07 2.14 6.30
N LEU A 206 22.82 2.55 6.48
CA LEU A 206 22.09 3.33 5.47
C LEU A 206 21.30 4.47 6.12
N PRO A 207 21.57 5.74 5.77
CA PRO A 207 20.71 6.85 6.18
C PRO A 207 19.32 6.68 5.57
N GLY A 208 18.29 6.78 6.41
CA GLY A 208 16.92 6.88 6.00
C GLY A 208 16.38 8.25 6.44
N PHE A 209 15.28 8.69 5.85
CA PHE A 209 14.58 9.88 6.32
C PHE A 209 13.09 9.53 6.56
N VAL A 210 12.47 10.33 7.41
CA VAL A 210 11.08 10.15 7.82
C VAL A 210 10.26 11.29 7.23
N ASP A 211 9.20 10.92 6.56
CA ASP A 211 8.14 11.80 6.11
C ASP A 211 7.05 11.79 7.18
N SER A 212 6.95 12.87 7.94
CA SER A 212 5.91 13.02 8.96
C SER A 212 4.74 13.80 8.39
N LYS A 213 3.59 13.18 8.36
CA LYS A 213 2.23 13.68 8.11
C LYS A 213 1.58 13.34 6.77
N ASN A 214 0.80 12.26 6.80
CA ASN A 214 -0.45 12.22 6.07
C ASN A 214 -1.54 12.81 6.98
N GLU A 215 -1.60 14.14 7.11
CA GLU A 215 -2.82 14.77 7.57
C GLU A 215 -3.87 14.57 6.48
N GLU A 216 -4.91 13.79 6.77
CA GLU A 216 -6.16 13.86 6.02
C GLU A 216 -6.53 15.34 5.89
N LYS A 217 -6.43 15.89 4.68
CA LYS A 217 -7.20 17.08 4.37
C LYS A 217 -8.65 16.67 4.45
N THR A 218 -9.21 16.82 5.64
CA THR A 218 -10.66 16.85 5.82
C THR A 218 -11.14 18.00 4.95
N GLU A 219 -11.65 17.70 3.78
CA GLU A 219 -12.45 18.67 3.03
C GLU A 219 -13.63 19.05 3.92
N ARG A 220 -13.50 20.22 4.54
CA ARG A 220 -14.68 20.90 5.09
C ARG A 220 -15.45 21.47 3.89
N ASN A 221 -16.55 20.84 3.62
CA ASN A 221 -17.78 21.48 3.13
C ASN A 221 -18.96 20.67 3.60
#